data_4c57b2973aa11fa0d97eaf9c8710ef0c
#
_entry.id   4c57b2973aa11fa0d97eaf9c8710ef0c
#
_cell.length_a   1.000
_cell.length_b   1.000
_cell.length_c   1.000
_cell.angle_alpha   90.00
_cell.angle_beta   90.00
_cell.angle_gamma   90.00
#
_symmetry.space_group_name_H-M   'P 1'
#
loop_
_entity.id
_entity.type
_entity.pdbx_description
1 polymer ?
#
loop_
_entity_poly.entity_id
_entity_poly.type
_entity_poly.pdbx_seq_one_letter_code
_entity_poly.pdbx_strand_id
1 'polypeptide(L)'
;ADGDIGPNVLPGKNNEVNWLLIDKDYIIGKIINFRMVTIPEGMVYVDGGQFTRTGIDSKKKEKTEHSIVLGSFLMDETEVTQREYRHVMGKYASDYTGCMECPVENVSWFDAIAYARKIGKRLPTEAEWEYAAKGGASEKNDFQFSGSNKISDVAWYLSNTESKQPVGIKKPNAIGLYDMSGNVWEWCSDWYHDDYFQIAESKNPQGPDYGTEKVVRGGSWFSNETFCDISRRYKLKPDYRDTNFGFRCVKDL
;
A
#
# COMPACT_ATOMS: atom_id res chain seq x y z
N ALA A 1 -2.76 33.80 22.52
CA ALA A 1 -2.57 32.42 23.01
C ALA A 1 -1.46 31.81 22.19
N ASP A 2 -0.27 31.77 22.77
CA ASP A 2 0.92 31.16 22.15
C ASP A 2 0.81 29.65 22.29
N GLY A 3 0.40 28.97 21.22
CA GLY A 3 0.43 27.53 21.13
C GLY A 3 1.69 27.12 20.39
N ASP A 4 2.58 26.42 21.07
CA ASP A 4 3.72 25.73 20.45
C ASP A 4 3.19 24.73 19.42
N ILE A 5 3.37 25.03 18.15
CA ILE A 5 3.05 24.12 17.06
C ILE A 5 4.32 23.34 16.77
N GLY A 6 4.48 22.19 17.42
CA GLY A 6 5.57 21.26 17.15
C GLY A 6 5.38 20.53 15.81
N PRO A 7 6.45 20.02 15.19
CA PRO A 7 6.35 19.15 14.03
C PRO A 7 5.76 17.81 14.46
N ASN A 8 4.69 17.37 13.84
CA ASN A 8 3.94 16.13 14.08
C ASN A 8 2.84 16.25 15.14
N VAL A 9 1.74 16.88 14.77
CA VAL A 9 0.47 16.62 15.44
C VAL A 9 -0.19 15.47 14.67
N LEU A 10 -0.10 14.25 15.21
CA LEU A 10 -0.84 13.10 14.70
C LEU A 10 -2.31 13.21 15.15
N PRO A 11 -3.27 12.77 14.32
CA PRO A 11 -4.68 12.86 14.64
C PRO A 11 -5.09 11.99 15.82
N GLY A 12 -5.78 12.59 16.78
CA GLY A 12 -6.57 11.84 17.76
C GLY A 12 -7.82 11.25 17.10
N LYS A 13 -8.28 10.11 17.60
CA LYS A 13 -9.56 9.50 17.23
C LYS A 13 -10.68 10.47 17.65
N ASN A 14 -11.30 11.16 16.73
CA ASN A 14 -12.57 11.89 16.82
C ASN A 14 -12.50 13.21 16.05
N ASN A 15 -12.83 13.21 14.76
CA ASN A 15 -13.14 14.37 13.91
C ASN A 15 -12.30 15.66 14.15
N GLU A 16 -11.08 15.54 14.60
CA GLU A 16 -10.20 16.67 14.82
C GLU A 16 -9.48 17.06 13.54
N VAL A 17 -9.45 18.35 13.27
CA VAL A 17 -8.74 18.92 12.12
C VAL A 17 -7.26 18.89 12.40
N ASN A 18 -6.52 18.11 11.65
CA ASN A 18 -5.07 18.02 11.78
C ASN A 18 -4.38 19.05 10.89
N TRP A 19 -3.53 19.86 11.49
CA TRP A 19 -2.68 20.80 10.79
C TRP A 19 -1.36 20.12 10.41
N LEU A 20 -1.08 19.95 9.13
CA LEU A 20 0.24 19.56 8.66
C LEU A 20 1.04 20.85 8.40
N LEU A 21 2.01 21.16 9.24
CA LEU A 21 2.94 22.28 9.02
C LEU A 21 4.11 21.76 8.16
N ILE A 22 4.07 22.08 6.90
CA ILE A 22 5.14 21.74 5.95
C ILE A 22 6.14 22.89 5.95
N ASP A 23 7.15 22.82 6.79
CA ASP A 23 8.39 23.58 6.80
C ASP A 23 8.58 24.66 7.88
N LYS A 24 9.80 24.63 8.48
CA LYS A 24 10.19 25.49 9.62
C LYS A 24 10.81 26.83 9.22
N ASP A 25 10.95 27.12 7.94
CA ASP A 25 11.57 28.38 7.52
C ASP A 25 10.55 29.49 7.41
N TYR A 26 10.29 30.18 8.52
CA TYR A 26 9.57 31.43 8.56
C TYR A 26 10.34 32.51 7.79
N ILE A 27 9.96 32.75 6.56
CA ILE A 27 10.35 33.97 5.85
C ILE A 27 9.23 34.99 6.02
N ILE A 28 9.48 36.02 6.80
CA ILE A 28 8.57 37.16 6.97
C ILE A 28 8.24 37.72 5.58
N GLY A 29 6.94 37.72 5.23
CA GLY A 29 6.44 38.30 3.98
C GLY A 29 6.00 37.33 2.89
N LYS A 30 6.03 36.00 3.08
CA LYS A 30 5.44 35.04 2.13
C LYS A 30 4.01 34.67 2.54
N ILE A 31 3.12 34.63 1.54
CA ILE A 31 1.78 34.05 1.70
C ILE A 31 1.96 32.53 1.79
N ILE A 32 1.64 31.96 2.94
CA ILE A 32 1.64 30.50 3.13
C ILE A 32 0.23 30.00 2.80
N ASN A 33 0.10 29.21 1.75
CA ASN A 33 -1.14 28.53 1.43
C ASN A 33 -1.23 27.23 2.22
N PHE A 34 -2.20 27.14 3.14
CA PHE A 34 -2.50 25.90 3.87
C PHE A 34 -3.53 25.09 3.10
N ARG A 35 -3.28 23.81 2.91
CA ARG A 35 -4.27 22.86 2.46
C ARG A 35 -4.63 21.95 3.63
N MET A 36 -5.89 21.98 4.06
CA MET A 36 -6.40 21.01 5.03
C MET A 36 -6.74 19.72 4.30
N VAL A 37 -6.23 18.61 4.79
CA VAL A 37 -6.58 17.27 4.33
C VAL A 37 -7.31 16.56 5.45
N THR A 38 -8.56 16.20 5.21
CA THR A 38 -9.29 15.31 6.12
C THR A 38 -8.91 13.88 5.80
N ILE A 39 -8.34 13.19 6.78
CA ILE A 39 -8.00 11.76 6.64
C ILE A 39 -9.25 10.97 7.08
N PRO A 40 -9.90 10.21 6.17
CA PRO A 40 -11.02 9.34 6.53
C PRO A 40 -10.57 8.26 7.52
N GLU A 41 -11.49 7.81 8.38
CA GLU A 41 -11.23 6.66 9.25
C GLU A 41 -10.78 5.44 8.44
N GLY A 42 -9.80 4.70 8.96
CA GLY A 42 -9.21 3.53 8.29
C GLY A 42 -8.27 3.85 7.13
N MET A 43 -7.87 5.12 6.97
CA MET A 43 -6.85 5.51 5.98
C MET A 43 -5.64 6.15 6.64
N VAL A 44 -4.49 6.01 6.01
CA VAL A 44 -3.22 6.63 6.38
C VAL A 44 -2.84 7.67 5.33
N TYR A 45 -2.39 8.83 5.77
CA TYR A 45 -1.76 9.82 4.90
C TYR A 45 -0.33 9.38 4.60
N VAL A 46 -0.05 9.16 3.34
CA VAL A 46 1.29 8.86 2.85
C VAL A 46 1.88 10.14 2.26
N ASP A 47 2.82 10.72 2.97
CA ASP A 47 3.52 11.92 2.49
C ASP A 47 4.32 11.61 1.24
N GLY A 48 4.19 12.46 0.23
CA GLY A 48 4.93 12.31 -1.01
C GLY A 48 6.43 12.45 -0.79
N GLY A 49 7.22 11.85 -1.66
CA GLY A 49 8.66 11.90 -1.52
C GLY A 49 9.38 11.14 -2.61
N GLN A 50 10.69 11.10 -2.47
CA GLN A 50 11.57 10.39 -3.39
C GLN A 50 12.06 9.10 -2.73
N PHE A 51 12.03 8.00 -3.48
CA PHE A 51 12.64 6.74 -3.07
C PHE A 51 13.34 6.05 -4.25
N THR A 52 14.24 5.14 -3.92
CA THR A 52 14.97 4.35 -4.91
C THR A 52 14.37 2.96 -4.99
N ARG A 53 14.00 2.55 -6.20
CA ARG A 53 13.66 1.17 -6.52
C ARG A 53 14.87 0.46 -7.09
N THR A 54 15.07 -0.75 -6.62
CA THR A 54 16.10 -1.64 -7.16
C THR A 54 15.45 -2.67 -8.06
N GLY A 55 15.94 -2.82 -9.28
CA GLY A 55 15.54 -3.84 -10.23
C GLY A 55 16.72 -4.61 -10.77
N ILE A 56 16.47 -5.62 -11.59
CA ILE A 56 17.48 -6.33 -12.37
C ILE A 56 17.17 -6.10 -13.84
N ASP A 57 18.11 -5.53 -14.57
CA ASP A 57 18.02 -5.47 -16.04
C ASP A 57 17.96 -6.89 -16.58
N SER A 58 16.85 -7.27 -17.21
CA SER A 58 16.62 -8.62 -17.70
C SER A 58 17.64 -9.05 -18.77
N LYS A 59 18.18 -8.10 -19.54
CA LYS A 59 19.14 -8.33 -20.61
C LYS A 59 20.57 -8.39 -20.11
N LYS A 60 20.96 -7.40 -19.28
CA LYS A 60 22.33 -7.28 -18.77
C LYS A 60 22.57 -8.13 -17.52
N LYS A 61 21.49 -8.56 -16.81
CA LYS A 61 21.56 -9.22 -15.50
C LYS A 61 22.24 -8.39 -14.42
N GLU A 62 22.26 -7.09 -14.61
CA GLU A 62 22.84 -6.11 -13.68
C GLU A 62 21.77 -5.51 -12.79
N LYS A 63 22.16 -5.19 -11.56
CA LYS A 63 21.32 -4.44 -10.62
C LYS A 63 21.18 -3.01 -11.15
N THR A 64 19.95 -2.54 -11.24
CA THR A 64 19.63 -1.17 -11.65
C THR A 64 18.90 -0.46 -10.53
N GLU A 65 19.15 0.83 -10.40
CA GLU A 65 18.50 1.69 -9.42
C GLU A 65 17.76 2.81 -10.16
N HIS A 66 16.51 3.01 -9.79
CA HIS A 66 15.67 4.07 -10.33
C HIS A 66 15.12 4.93 -9.21
N SER A 67 15.37 6.22 -9.31
CA SER A 67 14.79 7.21 -8.40
C SER A 67 13.39 7.57 -8.88
N ILE A 68 12.41 7.43 -7.98
CA ILE A 68 10.99 7.72 -8.22
C ILE A 68 10.55 8.79 -7.23
N VAL A 69 9.78 9.75 -7.72
CA VAL A 69 9.13 10.80 -6.94
C VAL A 69 7.62 10.58 -6.97
N LEU A 70 6.99 10.47 -5.81
CA LEU A 70 5.55 10.34 -5.66
C LEU A 70 4.95 11.60 -5.03
N GLY A 71 3.75 11.97 -5.47
CA GLY A 71 2.90 12.90 -4.74
C GLY A 71 2.33 12.25 -3.50
N SER A 72 1.78 13.06 -2.58
CA SER A 72 1.08 12.54 -1.40
C SER A 72 -0.27 11.93 -1.79
N PHE A 73 -0.70 10.90 -1.04
CA PHE A 73 -1.97 10.20 -1.23
C PHE A 73 -2.47 9.62 0.09
N LEU A 74 -3.71 9.16 0.11
CA LEU A 74 -4.26 8.38 1.22
C LEU A 74 -4.27 6.89 0.83
N MET A 75 -3.92 6.00 1.76
CA MET A 75 -3.95 4.55 1.57
C MET A 75 -4.74 3.89 2.69
N ASP A 76 -5.53 2.85 2.38
CA ASP A 76 -6.21 2.05 3.41
C ASP A 76 -5.18 1.47 4.39
N GLU A 77 -5.46 1.61 5.67
CA GLU A 77 -4.59 1.16 6.77
C GLU A 77 -4.30 -0.34 6.69
N THR A 78 -5.28 -1.11 6.24
CA THR A 78 -5.25 -2.56 6.07
C THR A 78 -5.73 -2.97 4.68
N GLU A 79 -5.69 -4.26 4.37
CA GLU A 79 -6.42 -4.83 3.24
C GLU A 79 -7.93 -4.64 3.43
N VAL A 80 -8.67 -4.53 2.34
CA VAL A 80 -10.15 -4.49 2.39
C VAL A 80 -10.68 -5.76 3.02
N THR A 81 -11.49 -5.63 4.06
CA THR A 81 -12.08 -6.74 4.80
C THR A 81 -13.28 -7.37 4.07
N GLN A 82 -13.63 -8.61 4.43
CA GLN A 82 -14.85 -9.28 3.94
C GLN A 82 -16.11 -8.50 4.32
N ARG A 83 -16.12 -7.85 5.50
CA ARG A 83 -17.21 -6.98 5.97
C ARG A 83 -17.41 -5.81 5.04
N GLU A 84 -16.35 -5.06 4.75
CA GLU A 84 -16.38 -3.89 3.87
C GLU A 84 -16.78 -4.26 2.45
N TYR A 85 -16.15 -5.32 1.90
CA TYR A 85 -16.47 -5.78 0.56
C TYR A 85 -17.94 -6.16 0.44
N ARG A 86 -18.46 -6.94 1.38
CA ARG A 86 -19.89 -7.32 1.41
C ARG A 86 -20.80 -6.12 1.53
N HIS A 87 -20.46 -5.16 2.40
CA HIS A 87 -21.26 -3.94 2.59
C HIS A 87 -21.37 -3.15 1.28
N VAL A 88 -20.28 -2.98 0.58
CA VAL A 88 -20.20 -2.19 -0.67
C VAL A 88 -20.78 -2.97 -1.86
N MET A 89 -20.40 -4.23 -2.03
CA MET A 89 -20.75 -5.01 -3.23
C MET A 89 -22.07 -5.79 -3.10
N GLY A 90 -22.60 -5.93 -1.89
CA GLY A 90 -23.86 -6.64 -1.62
C GLY A 90 -23.75 -8.18 -1.74
N LYS A 91 -22.55 -8.71 -1.87
CA LYS A 91 -22.29 -10.15 -2.02
C LYS A 91 -20.98 -10.56 -1.33
N TYR A 92 -20.86 -11.83 -0.99
CA TYR A 92 -19.58 -12.43 -0.61
C TYR A 92 -18.75 -12.74 -1.86
N ALA A 93 -17.44 -12.54 -1.79
CA ALA A 93 -16.49 -13.04 -2.78
C ALA A 93 -15.68 -14.20 -2.21
N SER A 94 -15.36 -14.13 -0.91
CA SER A 94 -14.50 -15.06 -0.20
C SER A 94 -15.10 -16.46 -0.08
N ASP A 95 -14.25 -17.47 -0.22
CA ASP A 95 -14.63 -18.88 -0.05
C ASP A 95 -14.99 -19.20 1.41
N TYR A 96 -14.23 -18.61 2.36
CA TYR A 96 -14.52 -18.73 3.78
C TYR A 96 -15.07 -17.43 4.35
N THR A 97 -16.34 -17.45 4.76
CA THR A 97 -17.08 -16.28 5.24
C THR A 97 -17.21 -16.20 6.77
N GLY A 98 -16.53 -17.08 7.50
CA GLY A 98 -16.57 -17.13 8.98
C GLY A 98 -15.74 -16.04 9.67
N CYS A 99 -14.98 -15.24 8.93
CA CYS A 99 -14.12 -14.18 9.47
C CYS A 99 -14.38 -12.86 8.75
N MET A 100 -15.26 -12.05 9.28
CA MET A 100 -15.65 -10.77 8.65
C MET A 100 -14.53 -9.72 8.67
N GLU A 101 -13.63 -9.80 9.64
CA GLU A 101 -12.45 -8.92 9.78
C GLU A 101 -11.20 -9.46 9.06
N CYS A 102 -11.29 -10.63 8.43
CA CYS A 102 -10.24 -11.11 7.54
C CYS A 102 -10.30 -10.36 6.20
N PRO A 103 -9.17 -10.28 5.47
CA PRO A 103 -9.18 -9.67 4.15
C PRO A 103 -10.15 -10.41 3.21
N VAL A 104 -10.80 -9.66 2.33
CA VAL A 104 -11.52 -10.26 1.21
C VAL A 104 -10.51 -10.95 0.30
N GLU A 105 -10.86 -12.15 -0.13
CA GLU A 105 -10.07 -12.93 -1.09
C GLU A 105 -10.96 -13.53 -2.18
N ASN A 106 -10.37 -14.29 -3.09
CA ASN A 106 -11.07 -14.85 -4.24
C ASN A 106 -11.69 -13.76 -5.13
N VAL A 107 -11.02 -12.62 -5.19
CA VAL A 107 -11.36 -11.44 -5.99
C VAL A 107 -10.37 -11.26 -7.14
N SER A 108 -10.88 -11.04 -8.33
CA SER A 108 -10.09 -10.68 -9.49
C SER A 108 -9.68 -9.20 -9.42
N TRP A 109 -8.73 -8.80 -10.26
CA TRP A 109 -8.39 -7.41 -10.43
C TRP A 109 -9.60 -6.55 -10.84
N PHE A 110 -10.48 -7.09 -11.70
CA PHE A 110 -11.70 -6.41 -12.10
C PHE A 110 -12.67 -6.19 -10.95
N ASP A 111 -12.79 -7.16 -10.01
CA ASP A 111 -13.61 -6.99 -8.82
C ASP A 111 -13.05 -5.93 -7.88
N ALA A 112 -11.72 -5.92 -7.70
CA ALA A 112 -11.03 -4.94 -6.88
C ALA A 112 -11.22 -3.51 -7.44
N ILE A 113 -11.07 -3.31 -8.75
CA ILE A 113 -11.35 -2.03 -9.42
C ILE A 113 -12.83 -1.63 -9.29
N ALA A 114 -13.76 -2.57 -9.45
CA ALA A 114 -15.18 -2.28 -9.32
C ALA A 114 -15.55 -1.83 -7.91
N TYR A 115 -14.98 -2.49 -6.90
CA TYR A 115 -15.12 -2.09 -5.50
C TYR A 115 -14.55 -0.69 -5.27
N ALA A 116 -13.29 -0.47 -5.62
CA ALA A 116 -12.60 0.80 -5.39
C ALA A 116 -13.35 1.99 -6.02
N ARG A 117 -13.77 1.86 -7.29
CA ARG A 117 -14.57 2.89 -7.99
C ARG A 117 -15.90 3.18 -7.29
N LYS A 118 -16.55 2.15 -6.75
CA LYS A 118 -17.86 2.32 -6.09
C LYS A 118 -17.77 3.17 -4.83
N ILE A 119 -16.62 3.21 -4.17
CA ILE A 119 -16.35 4.01 -2.96
C ILE A 119 -15.52 5.28 -3.24
N GLY A 120 -15.33 5.64 -4.52
CA GLY A 120 -14.55 6.82 -4.90
C GLY A 120 -13.04 6.71 -4.59
N LYS A 121 -12.51 5.49 -4.62
CA LYS A 121 -11.09 5.16 -4.47
C LYS A 121 -10.55 4.48 -5.74
N ARG A 122 -9.28 4.12 -5.73
CA ARG A 122 -8.61 3.32 -6.76
C ARG A 122 -7.66 2.30 -6.15
N LEU A 123 -7.15 1.37 -6.94
CA LEU A 123 -6.01 0.55 -6.53
C LEU A 123 -4.73 1.41 -6.50
N PRO A 124 -3.77 1.09 -5.62
CA PRO A 124 -2.45 1.71 -5.64
C PRO A 124 -1.73 1.38 -6.95
N THR A 125 -0.90 2.30 -7.43
CA THR A 125 0.15 1.91 -8.37
C THR A 125 1.17 1.04 -7.65
N GLU A 126 1.92 0.23 -8.37
CA GLU A 126 2.99 -0.57 -7.80
C GLU A 126 4.03 0.28 -7.07
N ALA A 127 4.32 1.48 -7.60
CA ALA A 127 5.24 2.42 -6.98
C ALA A 127 4.70 2.99 -5.67
N GLU A 128 3.41 3.36 -5.62
CA GLU A 128 2.76 3.82 -4.39
C GLU A 128 2.73 2.71 -3.33
N TRP A 129 2.40 1.48 -3.74
CA TRP A 129 2.38 0.33 -2.84
C TRP A 129 3.75 0.08 -2.22
N GLU A 130 4.81 0.04 -3.03
CA GLU A 130 6.17 -0.22 -2.54
C GLU A 130 6.69 0.91 -1.64
N TYR A 131 6.46 2.17 -2.03
CA TYR A 131 6.83 3.32 -1.23
C TYR A 131 6.16 3.31 0.14
N ALA A 132 4.86 3.03 0.17
CA ALA A 132 4.08 2.93 1.40
C ALA A 132 4.54 1.72 2.26
N ALA A 133 4.80 0.57 1.65
CA ALA A 133 5.33 -0.61 2.33
C ALA A 133 6.70 -0.37 2.96
N LYS A 134 7.54 0.45 2.34
CA LYS A 134 8.82 0.92 2.89
C LYS A 134 8.67 1.93 4.04
N GLY A 135 7.44 2.36 4.38
CA GLY A 135 7.19 3.34 5.44
C GLY A 135 7.26 4.80 4.97
N GLY A 136 7.19 5.04 3.66
CA GLY A 136 7.20 6.38 3.07
C GLY A 136 8.45 7.17 3.43
N ALA A 137 8.31 8.48 3.59
CA ALA A 137 9.40 9.37 4.00
C ALA A 137 9.78 9.22 5.50
N SER A 138 8.95 8.54 6.29
CA SER A 138 9.13 8.43 7.75
C SER A 138 10.08 7.32 8.16
N GLU A 139 10.25 6.28 7.32
CA GLU A 139 11.14 5.15 7.64
C GLU A 139 12.59 5.47 7.24
N LYS A 140 13.49 5.24 8.18
CA LYS A 140 14.94 5.47 7.99
C LYS A 140 15.72 4.17 7.82
N ASN A 141 15.08 3.03 8.08
CA ASN A 141 15.70 1.73 7.98
C ASN A 141 15.32 1.05 6.65
N ASP A 142 16.27 0.36 6.05
CA ASP A 142 16.01 -0.47 4.86
C ASP A 142 15.58 -1.87 5.31
N PHE A 143 14.32 -1.98 5.73
CA PHE A 143 13.75 -3.26 6.16
C PHE A 143 13.38 -4.14 4.97
N GLN A 144 13.63 -5.44 5.12
CA GLN A 144 13.22 -6.44 4.15
C GLN A 144 11.70 -6.63 4.08
N PHE A 145 11.04 -6.59 5.25
CA PHE A 145 9.59 -6.66 5.39
C PHE A 145 9.04 -5.33 5.90
N SER A 146 7.78 -5.05 5.65
CA SER A 146 7.20 -3.77 6.01
C SER A 146 7.24 -3.51 7.53
N GLY A 147 8.18 -2.68 7.95
CA GLY A 147 8.40 -2.28 9.35
C GLY A 147 9.36 -3.17 10.16
N SER A 148 9.96 -4.22 9.59
CA SER A 148 10.90 -5.08 10.33
C SER A 148 11.77 -5.96 9.42
N ASN A 149 12.94 -6.38 9.94
CA ASN A 149 13.71 -7.49 9.36
C ASN A 149 13.31 -8.86 9.96
N LYS A 150 12.44 -8.87 10.97
CA LYS A 150 11.91 -10.09 11.55
C LYS A 150 10.47 -10.30 11.06
N ILE A 151 10.30 -11.14 10.04
CA ILE A 151 9.02 -11.37 9.37
C ILE A 151 7.87 -11.72 10.32
N SER A 152 8.12 -12.51 11.36
CA SER A 152 7.08 -12.93 12.31
C SER A 152 6.43 -11.79 13.10
N ASP A 153 7.09 -10.62 13.18
CA ASP A 153 6.56 -9.44 13.86
C ASP A 153 5.49 -8.72 13.03
N VAL A 154 5.60 -8.78 11.70
CA VAL A 154 4.84 -7.94 10.76
C VAL A 154 4.00 -8.72 9.76
N ALA A 155 4.17 -10.05 9.65
CA ALA A 155 3.53 -10.84 8.61
C ALA A 155 2.84 -12.10 9.14
N TRP A 156 1.72 -12.45 8.49
CA TRP A 156 1.14 -13.78 8.47
C TRP A 156 1.58 -14.49 7.19
N TYR A 157 2.30 -15.61 7.33
CA TYR A 157 2.91 -16.35 6.23
C TYR A 157 2.96 -17.84 6.53
N LEU A 158 3.34 -18.67 5.57
CA LEU A 158 3.26 -20.13 5.61
C LEU A 158 3.80 -20.78 6.90
N SER A 159 4.84 -20.18 7.52
CA SER A 159 5.46 -20.80 8.70
C SER A 159 4.80 -20.42 10.03
N ASN A 160 3.82 -19.48 10.05
CA ASN A 160 3.20 -19.03 11.30
C ASN A 160 1.66 -19.00 11.29
N THR A 161 1.04 -19.43 10.20
CA THR A 161 -0.42 -19.57 10.09
C THR A 161 -0.80 -20.60 9.02
N GLU A 162 -2.00 -21.19 9.14
CA GLU A 162 -2.58 -22.11 8.16
C GLU A 162 -3.68 -21.45 7.31
N SER A 163 -4.01 -20.19 7.58
CA SER A 163 -5.03 -19.45 6.86
C SER A 163 -4.82 -17.94 6.99
N LYS A 164 -5.54 -17.15 6.17
CA LYS A 164 -5.63 -15.69 6.36
C LYS A 164 -6.11 -15.36 7.76
N GLN A 165 -5.65 -14.24 8.29
CA GLN A 165 -5.96 -13.78 9.64
C GLN A 165 -6.72 -12.45 9.59
N PRO A 166 -7.42 -12.06 10.66
CA PRO A 166 -7.98 -10.71 10.76
C PRO A 166 -6.91 -9.65 10.51
N VAL A 167 -7.29 -8.61 9.79
CA VAL A 167 -6.38 -7.51 9.44
C VAL A 167 -5.91 -6.73 10.67
N GLY A 168 -4.74 -6.11 10.60
CA GLY A 168 -4.24 -5.20 11.64
C GLY A 168 -3.76 -5.86 12.93
N ILE A 169 -3.50 -7.17 12.95
CA ILE A 169 -3.07 -7.89 14.18
C ILE A 169 -1.56 -7.82 14.39
N LYS A 170 -0.79 -7.83 13.32
CA LYS A 170 0.68 -7.71 13.40
C LYS A 170 1.09 -6.26 13.64
N LYS A 171 2.39 -5.99 13.80
CA LYS A 171 2.88 -4.62 13.94
C LYS A 171 2.78 -3.86 12.61
N PRO A 172 2.36 -2.58 12.65
CA PRO A 172 2.39 -1.74 11.46
C PRO A 172 3.82 -1.28 11.14
N ASN A 173 3.99 -0.72 9.94
CA ASN A 173 5.21 0.00 9.59
C ASN A 173 5.21 1.43 10.18
N ALA A 174 6.27 2.22 9.86
CA ALA A 174 6.50 3.55 10.44
C ALA A 174 5.39 4.58 10.18
N ILE A 175 4.56 4.37 9.16
CA ILE A 175 3.42 5.25 8.82
C ILE A 175 2.07 4.68 9.23
N GLY A 176 2.03 3.54 9.91
CA GLY A 176 0.80 2.95 10.43
C GLY A 176 0.09 1.98 9.49
N LEU A 177 0.72 1.50 8.42
CA LEU A 177 0.16 0.50 7.52
C LEU A 177 0.44 -0.92 8.03
N TYR A 178 -0.60 -1.75 8.07
CA TYR A 178 -0.55 -3.15 8.49
C TYR A 178 -0.55 -4.10 7.28
N ASP A 179 -0.07 -5.31 7.51
CA ASP A 179 -0.18 -6.46 6.60
C ASP A 179 0.40 -6.23 5.18
N MET A 180 1.27 -5.20 5.02
CA MET A 180 1.99 -4.96 3.76
C MET A 180 3.00 -6.08 3.44
N SER A 181 3.19 -7.02 4.35
CA SER A 181 3.93 -8.27 4.17
C SER A 181 3.08 -9.41 4.69
N GLY A 182 2.75 -10.40 3.84
CA GLY A 182 1.93 -11.57 4.17
C GLY A 182 0.42 -11.34 4.08
N ASN A 183 -0.35 -12.10 4.83
CA ASN A 183 -1.81 -12.20 4.86
C ASN A 183 -2.41 -12.52 3.47
N VAL A 184 -2.68 -11.55 2.59
CA VAL A 184 -3.05 -11.82 1.19
C VAL A 184 -2.19 -11.02 0.21
N TRP A 185 -1.95 -11.56 -0.99
CA TRP A 185 -1.40 -10.82 -2.10
C TRP A 185 -2.33 -9.67 -2.48
N GLU A 186 -1.77 -8.51 -2.77
CA GLU A 186 -2.54 -7.31 -3.07
C GLU A 186 -2.42 -6.89 -4.53
N TRP A 187 -3.57 -6.76 -5.21
CA TRP A 187 -3.65 -6.24 -6.56
C TRP A 187 -3.21 -4.78 -6.63
N CYS A 188 -2.29 -4.48 -7.58
CA CYS A 188 -1.95 -3.11 -7.98
C CYS A 188 -2.62 -2.74 -9.32
N SER A 189 -2.68 -1.44 -9.63
CA SER A 189 -3.28 -0.95 -10.88
C SER A 189 -2.47 -1.33 -12.13
N ASP A 190 -1.15 -1.47 -11.96
CA ASP A 190 -0.18 -1.58 -13.04
C ASP A 190 -0.30 -2.88 -13.83
N TRP A 191 -0.12 -2.77 -15.16
CA TRP A 191 0.27 -3.91 -15.96
C TRP A 191 1.70 -4.33 -15.60
N TYR A 192 1.95 -5.61 -15.59
CA TYR A 192 3.29 -6.12 -15.31
C TYR A 192 4.17 -6.08 -16.56
N HIS A 193 5.40 -5.62 -16.39
CA HIS A 193 6.48 -5.74 -17.36
C HIS A 193 7.81 -5.94 -16.63
N ASP A 194 8.64 -6.88 -17.08
CA ASP A 194 9.89 -7.21 -16.40
C ASP A 194 10.85 -6.02 -16.32
N ASP A 195 10.98 -5.27 -17.39
CA ASP A 195 11.92 -4.15 -17.54
C ASP A 195 11.25 -2.77 -17.37
N TYR A 196 10.04 -2.69 -16.82
CA TYR A 196 9.33 -1.41 -16.69
C TYR A 196 10.16 -0.35 -15.97
N PHE A 197 10.91 -0.75 -14.94
CA PHE A 197 11.73 0.20 -14.18
C PHE A 197 12.81 0.92 -14.99
N GLN A 198 13.21 0.38 -16.12
CA GLN A 198 14.22 1.01 -16.99
C GLN A 198 13.63 2.12 -17.87
N ILE A 199 12.32 2.07 -18.09
CA ILE A 199 11.59 2.99 -18.97
C ILE A 199 10.52 3.80 -18.24
N ALA A 200 10.34 3.55 -16.94
CA ALA A 200 9.33 4.21 -16.12
C ALA A 200 9.59 5.72 -16.03
N GLU A 201 8.51 6.49 -16.02
CA GLU A 201 8.58 7.89 -15.63
C GLU A 201 9.10 8.00 -14.20
N SER A 202 9.94 8.99 -13.95
CA SER A 202 10.48 9.23 -12.61
C SER A 202 9.46 9.85 -11.64
N LYS A 203 8.34 10.38 -12.14
CA LYS A 203 7.32 11.03 -11.34
C LYS A 203 5.97 10.32 -11.49
N ASN A 204 5.42 9.85 -10.36
CA ASN A 204 4.12 9.17 -10.27
C ASN A 204 3.91 8.09 -11.37
N PRO A 205 4.80 7.11 -11.52
CA PRO A 205 4.69 6.11 -12.56
C PRO A 205 3.39 5.30 -12.42
N GLN A 206 2.71 5.08 -13.55
CA GLN A 206 1.40 4.42 -13.60
C GLN A 206 1.45 2.98 -14.13
N GLY A 207 2.65 2.45 -14.34
CA GLY A 207 2.82 1.17 -15.04
C GLY A 207 2.77 1.34 -16.57
N PRO A 208 3.02 0.25 -17.30
CA PRO A 208 2.85 0.24 -18.77
C PRO A 208 1.39 0.48 -19.18
N ASP A 209 1.17 1.08 -20.33
CA ASP A 209 -0.17 1.37 -20.87
C ASP A 209 -0.98 0.10 -21.17
N TYR A 210 -0.30 -1.01 -21.46
CA TYR A 210 -0.92 -2.29 -21.80
C TYR A 210 -0.06 -3.47 -21.30
N GLY A 211 -0.70 -4.62 -21.15
CA GLY A 211 -0.08 -5.86 -20.73
C GLY A 211 -1.08 -7.01 -20.72
N THR A 212 -0.63 -8.18 -20.31
CA THR A 212 -1.46 -9.40 -20.21
C THR A 212 -1.68 -9.83 -18.76
N GLU A 213 -0.85 -9.33 -17.84
CA GLU A 213 -0.85 -9.67 -16.43
C GLU A 213 -0.77 -8.40 -15.59
N LYS A 214 -1.41 -8.42 -14.42
CA LYS A 214 -1.40 -7.34 -13.43
C LYS A 214 -0.41 -7.64 -12.33
N VAL A 215 0.15 -6.58 -11.76
CA VAL A 215 1.06 -6.67 -10.60
C VAL A 215 0.28 -7.05 -9.35
N VAL A 216 0.85 -7.97 -8.55
CA VAL A 216 0.47 -8.23 -7.16
C VAL A 216 1.68 -8.14 -6.25
N ARG A 217 1.48 -7.72 -5.00
CA ARG A 217 2.54 -7.43 -4.05
C ARG A 217 2.23 -8.03 -2.67
N GLY A 218 3.25 -8.10 -1.80
CA GLY A 218 3.14 -8.38 -0.38
C GLY A 218 3.30 -9.84 0.06
N GLY A 219 3.08 -10.81 -0.81
CA GLY A 219 2.99 -12.21 -0.39
C GLY A 219 1.65 -12.53 0.29
N SER A 220 1.54 -13.70 0.90
CA SER A 220 0.31 -14.13 1.56
C SER A 220 0.57 -15.12 2.69
N TRP A 221 -0.48 -15.48 3.41
CA TRP A 221 -0.48 -16.54 4.42
C TRP A 221 0.05 -17.89 3.90
N PHE A 222 -0.09 -18.15 2.60
CA PHE A 222 0.38 -19.37 1.94
C PHE A 222 1.76 -19.21 1.26
N SER A 223 2.42 -18.08 1.46
CA SER A 223 3.74 -17.77 0.88
C SER A 223 4.86 -18.09 1.86
N ASN A 224 6.01 -18.55 1.34
CA ASN A 224 7.24 -18.53 2.14
C ASN A 224 7.73 -17.08 2.29
N GLU A 225 8.67 -16.86 3.24
CA GLU A 225 9.13 -15.51 3.59
C GLU A 225 9.69 -14.70 2.42
N THR A 226 10.34 -15.35 1.44
CA THR A 226 10.95 -14.66 0.30
C THR A 226 9.92 -13.98 -0.61
N PHE A 227 8.66 -14.41 -0.57
CA PHE A 227 7.57 -13.76 -1.30
C PHE A 227 6.94 -12.61 -0.52
N CYS A 228 7.16 -12.53 0.78
CA CYS A 228 6.68 -11.43 1.64
C CYS A 228 7.65 -10.24 1.69
N ASP A 229 8.80 -10.32 1.01
CA ASP A 229 9.75 -9.23 0.85
C ASP A 229 9.10 -8.03 0.13
N ILE A 230 9.33 -6.81 0.64
CA ILE A 230 8.75 -5.58 0.08
C ILE A 230 9.09 -5.41 -1.40
N SER A 231 10.29 -5.80 -1.81
CA SER A 231 10.76 -5.65 -3.19
C SER A 231 10.19 -6.72 -4.13
N ARG A 232 9.61 -7.80 -3.58
CA ARG A 232 9.13 -8.92 -4.37
C ARG A 232 7.94 -8.54 -5.23
N ARG A 233 8.07 -8.75 -6.53
CA ARG A 233 7.02 -8.57 -7.53
C ARG A 233 6.46 -9.92 -7.95
N TYR A 234 5.15 -9.98 -8.14
CA TYR A 234 4.51 -11.12 -8.78
C TYR A 234 3.44 -10.64 -9.77
N LYS A 235 2.95 -11.53 -10.61
CA LYS A 235 2.05 -11.18 -11.70
C LYS A 235 1.03 -12.28 -11.96
N LEU A 236 -0.17 -11.86 -12.31
CA LEU A 236 -1.28 -12.77 -12.63
C LEU A 236 -2.18 -12.16 -13.69
N LYS A 237 -2.91 -13.01 -14.40
CA LYS A 237 -3.97 -12.57 -15.30
C LYS A 237 -5.03 -11.80 -14.50
N PRO A 238 -5.62 -10.71 -15.06
CA PRO A 238 -6.55 -9.85 -14.32
C PRO A 238 -7.87 -10.54 -13.92
N ASP A 239 -8.20 -11.67 -14.51
CA ASP A 239 -9.38 -12.50 -14.17
C ASP A 239 -9.07 -13.61 -13.14
N TYR A 240 -7.81 -13.79 -12.76
CA TYR A 240 -7.40 -14.81 -11.79
C TYR A 240 -8.02 -14.54 -10.41
N ARG A 241 -8.38 -15.62 -9.71
CA ARG A 241 -8.95 -15.61 -8.36
C ARG A 241 -8.38 -16.76 -7.57
N ASP A 242 -8.07 -16.53 -6.31
CA ASP A 242 -7.67 -17.57 -5.36
C ASP A 242 -7.85 -17.04 -3.93
N THR A 243 -7.79 -17.94 -2.95
CA THR A 243 -8.04 -17.69 -1.52
C THR A 243 -6.95 -16.89 -0.81
N ASN A 244 -5.90 -16.53 -1.52
CA ASN A 244 -4.76 -15.77 -1.00
C ASN A 244 -4.50 -14.46 -1.78
N PHE A 245 -5.49 -13.96 -2.57
CA PHE A 245 -5.41 -12.70 -3.31
C PHE A 245 -6.57 -11.77 -2.95
N GLY A 246 -6.21 -10.60 -2.45
CA GLY A 246 -7.08 -9.50 -2.08
C GLY A 246 -6.53 -8.17 -2.59
N PHE A 247 -6.83 -7.07 -1.90
CA PHE A 247 -6.39 -5.73 -2.27
C PHE A 247 -6.61 -4.74 -1.13
N ARG A 248 -5.93 -3.60 -1.21
CA ARG A 248 -6.26 -2.35 -0.51
C ARG A 248 -6.45 -1.22 -1.50
N CYS A 249 -7.06 -0.13 -1.06
CA CYS A 249 -7.31 1.02 -1.92
C CYS A 249 -6.47 2.24 -1.53
N VAL A 250 -6.36 3.15 -2.49
CA VAL A 250 -5.83 4.50 -2.29
C VAL A 250 -6.82 5.55 -2.75
N LYS A 251 -6.66 6.77 -2.24
CA LYS A 251 -7.45 7.93 -2.63
C LYS A 251 -6.53 9.11 -2.88
N ASP A 252 -6.76 9.79 -3.99
CA ASP A 252 -6.06 11.03 -4.30
C ASP A 252 -6.50 12.17 -3.38
N LEU A 253 -5.62 13.16 -3.17
CA LEU A 253 -5.82 14.31 -2.29
C LEU A 253 -6.51 15.47 -3.00
#